data_419525e9bf99697e2a0c064f49af4ecb
#
_entry.id   419525e9bf99697e2a0c064f49af4ecb
#
_cell.length_a   1.000
_cell.length_b   1.000
_cell.length_c   1.000
_cell.angle_alpha   90.00
_cell.angle_beta   90.00
_cell.angle_gamma   90.00
#
_symmetry.space_group_name_H-M   'P 1'
#
loop_
_entity.id
_entity.type
_entity.pdbx_description
1 polymer ?
#
loop_
_entity_poly.entity_id
_entity_poly.type
_entity_poly.pdbx_seq_one_letter_code
_entity_poly.pdbx_strand_id
1 'polypeptide(L)'
;SREEQADAETPAQTSAVSGSTGASGNASLSEAAYEGEVKELVQQLYAVKGRAEGGLNACIASAKAEYKSLPPEQQTRSRKIAICMSKAGQLSALQASCDSEVNRIVSQMRSVLKANGQSTALADQAMSSYKSQKSARRAALMSQLYG
;
A
#
# COMPACT_ATOMS: atom_id res chain seq x y z
N SER A 1 -17.40 -0.91 11.35
CA SER A 1 -17.16 -1.51 11.28
C SER A 1 -17.37 -1.24 10.67
N ARG A 2 -16.93 -1.18 11.12
CA ARG A 2 -16.80 -1.76 11.20
C ARG A 2 -16.59 -1.62 10.66
N GLU A 3 -16.62 -1.80 11.05
CA GLU A 3 -16.29 -2.32 11.09
C GLU A 3 -16.27 -2.13 10.55
N GLU A 4 -16.23 -1.96 11.03
CA GLU A 4 -16.14 -2.44 10.98
C GLU A 4 -16.40 -2.25 10.39
N GLN A 5 -16.65 -2.01 10.88
CA GLN A 5 -16.85 -2.44 10.77
C GLN A 5 -17.12 -2.41 10.28
N ALA A 6 -17.03 -1.98 10.84
CA ALA A 6 -17.24 -2.55 10.57
C ALA A 6 -17.58 -2.37 10.20
N ASP A 7 -17.70 -2.52 10.63
CA ASP A 7 -17.89 -3.09 10.50
C ASP A 7 -18.44 -2.77 10.15
N ALA A 8 -18.34 -2.57 10.64
CA ALA A 8 -18.61 -3.09 10.42
C ALA A 8 -19.17 -2.88 10.13
N GLU A 9 -19.25 -3.03 10.50
CA GLU A 9 -19.57 -3.66 10.31
C GLU A 9 -20.15 -3.73 9.88
N THR A 10 -20.19 -3.36 10.53
CA THR A 10 -20.67 -4.13 10.15
C THR A 10 -21.46 -4.13 9.89
N PRO A 11 -21.01 -4.13 10.51
CA PRO A 11 -21.60 -4.84 10.09
C PRO A 11 -22.34 -4.84 9.79
N ALA A 12 -22.09 -5.02 10.26
CA ALA A 12 -22.58 -5.72 9.74
C ALA A 12 -23.13 -5.76 9.53
N GLN A 13 -23.39 -6.02 9.59
CA GLN A 13 -23.87 -6.73 9.14
C GLN A 13 -24.26 -7.06 8.92
N THR A 14 -24.09 -6.93 9.51
CA THR A 14 -24.49 -7.75 9.10
C THR A 14 -25.04 -7.98 8.92
N SER A 15 -25.24 -8.14 9.19
CA SER A 15 -25.65 -8.84 8.88
C SER A 15 -26.22 -9.14 8.65
N ALA A 16 -26.73 -9.54 8.83
CA ALA A 16 -27.01 -10.03 8.49
C ALA A 16 -27.46 -10.49 8.31
N VAL A 17 -27.72 -10.86 8.41
CA VAL A 17 -27.94 -11.43 7.99
C VAL A 17 -28.30 -11.96 7.83
N SER A 18 -28.16 -11.98 8.17
CA SER A 18 -28.46 -12.78 7.97
C SER A 18 -29.16 -13.50 7.37
N GLY A 19 -29.88 -13.58 7.20
CA GLY A 19 -30.87 -14.23 6.54
C GLY A 19 -30.75 -15.63 6.41
N SER A 20 -31.59 -16.39 6.42
CA SER A 20 -31.37 -17.71 6.60
C SER A 20 -32.14 -18.65 5.77
N THR A 21 -32.83 -18.26 4.79
CA THR A 21 -33.45 -19.12 3.84
C THR A 21 -32.40 -19.66 2.88
N GLY A 22 -32.80 -20.49 1.94
CA GLY A 22 -31.92 -20.95 0.90
C GLY A 22 -31.32 -19.81 0.12
N ALA A 23 -32.13 -18.83 -0.21
CA ALA A 23 -31.62 -17.63 -0.88
C ALA A 23 -30.62 -16.90 -0.01
N SER A 24 -30.91 -16.83 1.26
CA SER A 24 -30.01 -16.26 2.22
C SER A 24 -28.69 -17.02 2.28
N GLY A 25 -28.78 -18.34 2.26
CA GLY A 25 -27.60 -19.17 2.23
C GLY A 25 -26.73 -18.91 1.01
N ASN A 26 -27.37 -18.77 -0.15
CA ASN A 26 -26.65 -18.44 -1.38
C ASN A 26 -26.03 -17.05 -1.32
N ALA A 27 -26.77 -16.08 -0.77
CA ALA A 27 -26.24 -14.74 -0.59
C ALA A 27 -25.04 -14.75 0.34
N SER A 28 -25.09 -15.52 1.42
CA SER A 28 -23.98 -15.65 2.35
C SER A 28 -22.74 -16.24 1.68
N LEU A 29 -22.91 -17.23 0.84
CA LEU A 29 -21.80 -17.83 0.10
C LEU A 29 -21.20 -16.82 -0.87
N SER A 30 -22.03 -16.05 -1.56
CA SER A 30 -21.59 -15.00 -2.44
C SER A 30 -20.84 -13.92 -1.70
N GLU A 31 -21.39 -13.49 -0.57
CA GLU A 31 -20.75 -12.50 0.28
C GLU A 31 -19.40 -13.00 0.77
N ALA A 32 -19.33 -14.24 1.22
CA ALA A 32 -18.10 -14.82 1.68
C ALA A 32 -17.07 -14.87 0.56
N ALA A 33 -17.49 -15.21 -0.65
CA ALA A 33 -16.60 -15.29 -1.79
C ALA A 33 -15.98 -13.93 -2.13
N TYR A 34 -16.83 -12.89 -2.23
CA TYR A 34 -16.31 -11.57 -2.57
C TYR A 34 -15.49 -10.98 -1.42
N GLU A 35 -15.88 -11.24 -0.18
CA GLU A 35 -15.13 -10.79 0.98
C GLU A 35 -13.76 -11.43 1.01
N GLY A 36 -13.67 -12.70 0.66
CA GLY A 36 -12.40 -13.41 0.54
C GLY A 36 -11.51 -12.80 -0.52
N GLU A 37 -12.08 -12.46 -1.67
CA GLU A 37 -11.34 -11.81 -2.75
C GLU A 37 -10.83 -10.44 -2.31
N VAL A 38 -11.68 -9.63 -1.67
CA VAL A 38 -11.29 -8.31 -1.19
C VAL A 38 -10.19 -8.43 -0.15
N LYS A 39 -10.32 -9.38 0.77
CA LYS A 39 -9.31 -9.62 1.81
C LYS A 39 -7.96 -9.96 1.18
N GLU A 40 -7.97 -10.81 0.16
CA GLU A 40 -6.75 -11.19 -0.54
C GLU A 40 -6.12 -9.98 -1.23
N LEU A 41 -6.94 -9.13 -1.85
CA LEU A 41 -6.45 -7.92 -2.50
C LEU A 41 -5.85 -6.95 -1.48
N VAL A 42 -6.47 -6.83 -0.31
CA VAL A 42 -5.93 -6.01 0.77
C VAL A 42 -4.57 -6.56 1.23
N GLN A 43 -4.44 -7.89 1.32
CA GLN A 43 -3.16 -8.51 1.67
C GLN A 43 -2.10 -8.21 0.62
N GLN A 44 -2.47 -8.18 -0.65
CA GLN A 44 -1.55 -7.80 -1.72
C GLN A 44 -1.11 -6.34 -1.58
N LEU A 45 -2.02 -5.46 -1.15
CA LEU A 45 -1.66 -4.06 -0.89
C LEU A 45 -0.64 -3.96 0.25
N TYR A 46 -0.81 -4.73 1.31
CA TYR A 46 0.16 -4.75 2.41
C TYR A 46 1.52 -5.26 1.93
N ALA A 47 1.53 -6.23 1.03
CA ALA A 47 2.78 -6.74 0.46
C ALA A 47 3.49 -5.65 -0.35
N VAL A 48 2.75 -4.86 -1.13
CA VAL A 48 3.32 -3.75 -1.88
C VAL A 48 3.86 -2.69 -0.93
N LYS A 49 3.12 -2.38 0.14
CA LYS A 49 3.56 -1.43 1.15
C LYS A 49 4.89 -1.89 1.78
N GLY A 50 4.98 -3.16 2.15
CA GLY A 50 6.21 -3.73 2.72
C GLY A 50 7.38 -3.62 1.76
N ARG A 51 7.13 -3.87 0.47
CA ARG A 51 8.17 -3.76 -0.55
C ARG A 51 8.63 -2.31 -0.72
N ALA A 52 7.68 -1.37 -0.71
CA ALA A 52 8.01 0.05 -0.84
C ALA A 52 8.82 0.54 0.37
N GLU A 53 8.41 0.16 1.58
CA GLU A 53 9.11 0.55 2.79
C GLU A 53 10.49 -0.10 2.89
N GLY A 54 10.57 -1.39 2.55
CA GLY A 54 11.83 -2.11 2.53
C GLY A 54 12.81 -1.53 1.53
N GLY A 55 12.32 -1.17 0.35
CA GLY A 55 13.14 -0.54 -0.68
C GLY A 55 13.64 0.83 -0.25
N LEU A 56 12.78 1.63 0.39
CA LEU A 56 13.19 2.92 0.92
C LEU A 56 14.29 2.75 1.96
N ASN A 57 14.08 1.85 2.92
CA ASN A 57 15.06 1.61 3.98
C ASN A 57 16.39 1.11 3.43
N ALA A 58 16.32 0.24 2.43
CA ALA A 58 17.53 -0.28 1.77
C ALA A 58 18.28 0.84 1.05
N CYS A 59 17.57 1.74 0.38
CA CYS A 59 18.19 2.88 -0.29
C CYS A 59 18.88 3.81 0.70
N ILE A 60 18.22 4.10 1.82
CA ILE A 60 18.80 4.95 2.86
C ILE A 60 20.05 4.31 3.44
N ALA A 61 19.98 3.02 3.79
CA ALA A 61 21.11 2.30 4.36
C ALA A 61 22.28 2.25 3.38
N SER A 62 21.99 1.98 2.11
CA SER A 62 23.01 1.92 1.06
C SER A 62 23.68 3.28 0.86
N ALA A 63 22.90 4.36 0.85
CA ALA A 63 23.44 5.71 0.70
C ALA A 63 24.38 6.06 1.86
N LYS A 64 23.96 5.75 3.07
CA LYS A 64 24.77 6.03 4.26
C LYS A 64 26.05 5.20 4.26
N ALA A 65 25.96 3.94 3.86
CA ALA A 65 27.15 3.07 3.79
C ALA A 65 28.13 3.55 2.75
N GLU A 66 27.66 3.96 1.57
CA GLU A 66 28.53 4.49 0.52
C GLU A 66 29.24 5.75 0.99
N TYR A 67 28.53 6.65 1.63
CA TYR A 67 29.11 7.88 2.12
C TYR A 67 30.20 7.60 3.16
N LYS A 68 29.89 6.70 4.11
CA LYS A 68 30.86 6.35 5.17
C LYS A 68 32.09 5.62 4.65
N SER A 69 31.97 4.94 3.53
CA SER A 69 33.08 4.20 2.94
C SER A 69 34.06 5.10 2.17
N LEU A 70 33.66 6.36 1.93
CA LEU A 70 34.53 7.30 1.26
C LEU A 70 35.71 7.73 2.17
N PRO A 71 36.89 8.00 1.61
CA PRO A 71 37.96 8.62 2.40
C PRO A 71 37.45 9.92 3.02
N PRO A 72 37.98 10.29 4.22
CA PRO A 72 37.48 11.48 4.92
C PRO A 72 37.45 12.75 4.05
N GLU A 73 38.47 12.94 3.22
CA GLU A 73 38.58 14.12 2.35
C GLU A 73 37.50 14.13 1.25
N GLN A 74 36.87 12.99 0.99
CA GLN A 74 35.80 12.88 0.00
C GLN A 74 34.42 12.88 0.62
N GLN A 75 34.35 12.89 1.95
CA GLN A 75 33.05 12.95 2.65
C GLN A 75 32.53 14.38 2.66
N THR A 76 32.19 14.87 1.48
CA THR A 76 31.74 16.24 1.26
C THR A 76 30.24 16.26 0.99
N ARG A 77 29.64 17.44 1.11
CA ARG A 77 28.22 17.64 0.80
C ARG A 77 27.95 17.29 -0.68
N SER A 78 28.87 17.65 -1.55
CA SER A 78 28.72 17.38 -2.98
C SER A 78 28.64 15.88 -3.26
N ARG A 79 29.50 15.09 -2.61
CA ARG A 79 29.48 13.64 -2.74
C ARG A 79 28.20 13.05 -2.16
N LYS A 80 27.77 13.57 -1.03
CA LYS A 80 26.53 13.13 -0.39
C LYS A 80 25.34 13.32 -1.33
N ILE A 81 25.25 14.49 -1.96
CA ILE A 81 24.20 14.81 -2.91
C ILE A 81 24.24 13.84 -4.10
N ALA A 82 25.42 13.58 -4.64
CA ALA A 82 25.59 12.68 -5.78
C ALA A 82 25.11 11.26 -5.45
N ILE A 83 25.45 10.77 -4.25
CA ILE A 83 25.00 9.46 -3.79
C ILE A 83 23.46 9.44 -3.67
N CYS A 84 22.90 10.48 -3.05
CA CYS A 84 21.45 10.59 -2.88
C CYS A 84 20.73 10.60 -4.21
N MET A 85 21.24 11.33 -5.20
CA MET A 85 20.64 11.39 -6.52
C MET A 85 20.65 10.02 -7.21
N SER A 86 21.74 9.29 -7.05
CA SER A 86 21.86 7.93 -7.58
C SER A 86 20.78 7.01 -6.97
N LYS A 87 20.61 7.07 -5.65
CA LYS A 87 19.62 6.25 -4.97
C LYS A 87 18.19 6.68 -5.29
N ALA A 88 17.99 7.98 -5.50
CA ALA A 88 16.67 8.50 -5.87
C ALA A 88 16.18 7.91 -7.20
N GLY A 89 17.09 7.69 -8.16
CA GLY A 89 16.74 7.03 -9.41
C GLY A 89 16.24 5.61 -9.20
N GLN A 90 16.94 4.84 -8.35
CA GLN A 90 16.53 3.48 -8.02
C GLN A 90 15.18 3.45 -7.30
N LEU A 91 14.99 4.37 -6.37
CA LEU A 91 13.75 4.45 -5.61
C LEU A 91 12.58 4.86 -6.51
N SER A 92 12.83 5.75 -7.47
CA SER A 92 11.81 6.17 -8.44
C SER A 92 11.31 4.98 -9.25
N ALA A 93 12.22 4.11 -9.69
CA ALA A 93 11.86 2.90 -10.43
C ALA A 93 11.02 1.95 -9.57
N LEU A 94 11.40 1.78 -8.30
CA LEU A 94 10.64 0.97 -7.37
C LEU A 94 9.25 1.55 -7.14
N GLN A 95 9.16 2.86 -6.97
CA GLN A 95 7.88 3.54 -6.78
C GLN A 95 6.96 3.37 -7.98
N ALA A 96 7.50 3.48 -9.19
CA ALA A 96 6.71 3.29 -10.40
C ALA A 96 6.13 1.87 -10.46
N SER A 97 6.93 0.88 -10.08
CA SER A 97 6.47 -0.50 -10.01
C SER A 97 5.38 -0.68 -8.97
N CYS A 98 5.55 -0.09 -7.79
CA CYS A 98 4.56 -0.16 -6.71
C CYS A 98 3.26 0.57 -7.11
N ASP A 99 3.38 1.74 -7.75
CA ASP A 99 2.22 2.50 -8.24
C ASP A 99 1.39 1.66 -9.22
N SER A 100 2.05 0.98 -10.15
CA SER A 100 1.38 0.11 -11.12
C SER A 100 0.63 -1.01 -10.43
N GLU A 101 1.27 -1.65 -9.46
CA GLU A 101 0.66 -2.74 -8.71
C GLU A 101 -0.54 -2.27 -7.91
N VAL A 102 -0.41 -1.14 -7.22
CA VAL A 102 -1.52 -0.59 -6.43
C VAL A 102 -2.69 -0.25 -7.35
N ASN A 103 -2.42 0.37 -8.49
CA ASN A 103 -3.47 0.70 -9.45
C ASN A 103 -4.21 -0.55 -9.91
N ARG A 104 -3.49 -1.62 -10.21
CA ARG A 104 -4.08 -2.90 -10.61
C ARG A 104 -4.95 -3.48 -9.49
N ILE A 105 -4.41 -3.53 -8.28
CA ILE A 105 -5.10 -4.10 -7.12
C ILE A 105 -6.37 -3.31 -6.81
N VAL A 106 -6.27 -1.97 -6.76
CA VAL A 106 -7.41 -1.12 -6.45
C VAL A 106 -8.48 -1.22 -7.53
N SER A 107 -8.08 -1.32 -8.81
CA SER A 107 -9.02 -1.54 -9.90
C SER A 107 -9.77 -2.85 -9.73
N GLN A 108 -9.08 -3.91 -9.35
CA GLN A 108 -9.70 -5.20 -9.08
C GLN A 108 -10.66 -5.11 -7.90
N MET A 109 -10.26 -4.41 -6.84
CA MET A 109 -11.13 -4.20 -5.68
C MET A 109 -12.42 -3.50 -6.09
N ARG A 110 -12.32 -2.46 -6.91
CA ARG A 110 -13.51 -1.75 -7.40
C ARG A 110 -14.41 -2.67 -8.20
N SER A 111 -13.83 -3.46 -9.07
CA SER A 111 -14.58 -4.40 -9.90
C SER A 111 -15.31 -5.43 -9.06
N VAL A 112 -14.63 -6.01 -8.07
CA VAL A 112 -15.24 -7.01 -7.18
C VAL A 112 -16.37 -6.38 -6.37
N LEU A 113 -16.12 -5.21 -5.81
CA LEU A 113 -17.14 -4.53 -5.00
C LEU A 113 -18.37 -4.16 -5.84
N LYS A 114 -18.17 -3.60 -7.03
CA LYS A 114 -19.26 -3.24 -7.93
C LYS A 114 -20.06 -4.47 -8.37
N ALA A 115 -19.37 -5.54 -8.71
CA ALA A 115 -20.02 -6.77 -9.16
C ALA A 115 -20.91 -7.36 -8.07
N ASN A 116 -20.64 -7.05 -6.82
CA ASN A 116 -21.40 -7.54 -5.68
C ASN A 116 -22.32 -6.47 -5.07
N GLY A 117 -22.57 -5.40 -5.80
CA GLY A 117 -23.48 -4.34 -5.37
C GLY A 117 -22.97 -3.53 -4.18
N GLN A 118 -21.67 -3.53 -3.96
CA GLN A 118 -21.07 -2.86 -2.82
C GLN A 118 -20.49 -1.51 -3.22
N SER A 119 -20.38 -0.61 -2.23
CA SER A 119 -19.70 0.67 -2.41
C SER A 119 -18.21 0.46 -2.70
N THR A 120 -17.62 1.36 -3.49
CA THR A 120 -16.19 1.32 -3.77
C THR A 120 -15.38 2.08 -2.71
N ALA A 121 -16.00 2.49 -1.61
CA ALA A 121 -15.35 3.30 -0.58
C ALA A 121 -14.05 2.69 -0.06
N LEU A 122 -14.03 1.36 0.14
CA LEU A 122 -12.84 0.68 0.63
C LEU A 122 -11.68 0.82 -0.36
N ALA A 123 -11.95 0.66 -1.65
CA ALA A 123 -10.94 0.81 -2.71
C ALA A 123 -10.44 2.25 -2.76
N ASP A 124 -11.35 3.22 -2.64
CA ASP A 124 -11.00 4.63 -2.66
C ASP A 124 -10.13 5.00 -1.45
N GLN A 125 -10.46 4.46 -0.27
CA GLN A 125 -9.64 4.65 0.94
C GLN A 125 -8.26 4.05 0.78
N ALA A 126 -8.18 2.86 0.19
CA ALA A 126 -6.89 2.19 -0.04
C ALA A 126 -5.99 3.05 -0.93
N MET A 127 -6.54 3.61 -2.00
CA MET A 127 -5.77 4.49 -2.89
C MET A 127 -5.33 5.76 -2.18
N SER A 128 -6.23 6.37 -1.42
CA SER A 128 -5.94 7.59 -0.67
C SER A 128 -4.82 7.35 0.36
N SER A 129 -4.91 6.24 1.10
CA SER A 129 -3.89 5.85 2.08
C SER A 129 -2.54 5.62 1.41
N TYR A 130 -2.54 4.94 0.26
CA TYR A 130 -1.31 4.69 -0.48
C TYR A 130 -0.63 6.00 -0.88
N LYS A 131 -1.38 6.94 -1.43
CA LYS A 131 -0.85 8.25 -1.85
C LYS A 131 -0.28 9.02 -0.67
N SER A 132 -0.96 8.98 0.46
CA SER A 132 -0.52 9.62 1.68
C SER A 132 0.77 9.01 2.20
N GLN A 133 0.86 7.69 2.22
CA GLN A 133 2.05 6.97 2.66
C GLN A 133 3.22 7.21 1.71
N LYS A 134 2.94 7.30 0.41
CA LYS A 134 3.95 7.59 -0.60
C LYS A 134 4.57 8.97 -0.35
N SER A 135 3.75 9.98 -0.07
CA SER A 135 4.23 11.32 0.27
C SER A 135 5.06 11.32 1.54
N ALA A 136 4.61 10.57 2.56
CA ALA A 136 5.34 10.46 3.82
C ALA A 136 6.69 9.79 3.63
N ARG A 137 6.75 8.75 2.79
CA ARG A 137 8.02 8.06 2.49
C ARG A 137 8.99 8.98 1.77
N ARG A 138 8.48 9.79 0.84
CA ARG A 138 9.33 10.76 0.12
C ARG A 138 9.90 11.79 1.10
N ALA A 139 9.07 12.31 2.00
CA ALA A 139 9.51 13.25 3.02
C ALA A 139 10.55 12.64 3.94
N ALA A 140 10.35 11.36 4.34
CA ALA A 140 11.30 10.64 5.17
C ALA A 140 12.64 10.47 4.45
N LEU A 141 12.62 10.14 3.16
CA LEU A 141 13.83 10.01 2.36
C LEU A 141 14.61 11.33 2.33
N MET A 142 13.91 12.42 2.04
CA MET A 142 14.54 13.74 1.98
C MET A 142 15.17 14.10 3.32
N SER A 143 14.45 13.85 4.41
CA SER A 143 14.94 14.14 5.75
C SER A 143 16.18 13.32 6.08
N GLN A 144 16.16 12.03 5.75
CA GLN A 144 17.26 11.11 6.08
C GLN A 144 18.52 11.36 5.24
N LEU A 145 18.37 11.75 3.98
CA LEU A 145 19.48 11.87 3.06
C LEU A 145 20.03 13.30 2.96
N TYR A 146 19.18 14.31 3.08
CA TYR A 146 19.58 15.70 2.91
C TYR A 146 19.54 16.50 4.22
N GLY A 147 18.94 15.92 5.27
CA GLY A 147 18.82 16.57 6.57
C GLY A 147 20.10 16.62 7.41
#